data_ff023ae867d0d7824782a7108b8543b8
#
_entry.id   ff023ae867d0d7824782a7108b8543b8
#
_cell.length_a   1.000
_cell.length_b   1.000
_cell.length_c   1.000
_cell.angle_alpha   90.00
_cell.angle_beta   90.00
_cell.angle_gamma   90.00
#
_symmetry.space_group_name_H-M   'P 1'
#
loop_
_entity.id
_entity.type
_entity.pdbx_description
1 polymer ?
#
loop_
_entity_poly.entity_id
_entity_poly.type
_entity_poly.pdbx_seq_one_letter_code
_entity_poly.pdbx_strand_id
1 'polypeptide(L)'
;MSEPAAIGGKEREQILDGTAALDEFVRRAGYPSIEAAVAHHTVFLDPATVTQTGGGALFPVIRNAARRGIVDVVDGREVMHCDNTTPTLAFLWAADRSNGPDIQFNHVWSRSSDPDCYTALWNLCCTPAFVAKTSDTHGTIVELLRYRSYDLYGHRPLGVAAPTPPVGYQSLEWAAMPPPATDLEQRLRLRMLSAPKARPTIAARTIGWLYSQGPDTHLR
;
A
#
# COMPACT_ATOMS: atom_id res chain seq x y z
N MET A 1 -33.85 -3.59 -53.00
CA MET A 1 -33.45 -3.84 -51.60
C MET A 1 -32.24 -2.95 -51.35
N SER A 2 -32.46 -1.84 -50.66
CA SER A 2 -31.41 -0.84 -50.38
C SER A 2 -30.76 -1.19 -49.03
N GLU A 3 -29.44 -1.34 -49.00
CA GLU A 3 -28.67 -1.52 -47.77
C GLU A 3 -28.81 -0.28 -46.89
N PRO A 4 -28.94 -0.45 -45.57
CA PRO A 4 -28.92 0.68 -44.65
C PRO A 4 -27.49 1.21 -44.54
N ALA A 5 -27.33 2.51 -44.78
CA ALA A 5 -26.08 3.22 -44.60
C ALA A 5 -25.60 3.10 -43.13
N ALA A 6 -24.35 2.65 -42.94
CA ALA A 6 -23.71 2.62 -41.64
C ALA A 6 -23.66 4.05 -41.06
N ILE A 7 -24.33 4.26 -39.95
CA ILE A 7 -24.24 5.50 -39.17
C ILE A 7 -22.84 5.51 -38.56
N GLY A 8 -21.92 6.25 -39.17
CA GLY A 8 -20.60 6.51 -38.65
C GLY A 8 -20.73 7.16 -37.25
N GLY A 9 -20.43 6.38 -36.22
CA GLY A 9 -20.35 6.90 -34.85
C GLY A 9 -19.27 7.97 -34.82
N LYS A 10 -19.66 9.25 -34.67
CA LYS A 10 -18.73 10.30 -34.32
C LYS A 10 -18.11 9.93 -32.95
N GLU A 11 -16.81 9.66 -32.92
CA GLU A 11 -16.09 9.60 -31.67
C GLU A 11 -16.33 10.91 -30.91
N ARG A 12 -16.87 10.80 -29.70
CA ARG A 12 -17.10 11.98 -28.89
C ARG A 12 -15.72 12.47 -28.39
N GLU A 13 -15.43 13.72 -28.70
CA GLU A 13 -14.21 14.38 -28.21
C GLU A 13 -14.16 14.33 -26.68
N GLN A 14 -13.01 13.93 -26.14
CA GLN A 14 -12.81 13.87 -24.69
C GLN A 14 -12.72 15.28 -24.13
N ILE A 15 -13.36 15.54 -22.97
CA ILE A 15 -13.29 16.84 -22.30
C ILE A 15 -11.87 17.12 -21.82
N LEU A 16 -11.18 16.11 -21.29
CA LEU A 16 -9.82 16.20 -20.75
C LEU A 16 -9.18 14.82 -20.74
N ASP A 17 -7.92 14.72 -21.14
CA ASP A 17 -7.05 13.58 -20.87
C ASP A 17 -6.25 13.87 -19.59
N GLY A 18 -6.68 13.29 -18.48
CA GLY A 18 -6.04 13.48 -17.16
C GLY A 18 -4.64 12.89 -17.10
N THR A 19 -4.33 11.86 -17.89
CA THR A 19 -2.99 11.26 -17.96
C THR A 19 -2.02 12.19 -18.68
N ALA A 20 -2.42 12.72 -19.84
CA ALA A 20 -1.61 13.68 -20.57
C ALA A 20 -1.37 14.97 -19.75
N ALA A 21 -2.39 15.45 -19.05
CA ALA A 21 -2.28 16.61 -18.19
C ALA A 21 -1.30 16.38 -17.02
N LEU A 22 -1.33 15.18 -16.42
CA LEU A 22 -0.39 14.81 -15.36
C LEU A 22 1.05 14.70 -15.90
N ASP A 23 1.25 14.08 -17.06
CA ASP A 23 2.58 13.97 -17.68
C ASP A 23 3.18 15.36 -17.97
N GLU A 24 2.37 16.26 -18.53
CA GLU A 24 2.79 17.65 -18.76
C GLU A 24 3.16 18.35 -17.45
N PHE A 25 2.34 18.23 -16.41
CA PHE A 25 2.62 18.81 -15.10
C PHE A 25 3.93 18.29 -14.50
N VAL A 26 4.13 16.97 -14.52
CA VAL A 26 5.32 16.30 -14.00
C VAL A 26 6.59 16.76 -14.74
N ARG A 27 6.54 16.87 -16.08
CA ARG A 27 7.68 17.36 -16.89
C ARG A 27 7.98 18.83 -16.62
N ARG A 28 6.97 19.67 -16.44
CA ARG A 28 7.16 21.07 -16.05
C ARG A 28 7.74 21.21 -14.65
N ALA A 29 7.47 20.27 -13.74
CA ALA A 29 8.09 20.18 -12.43
C ALA A 29 9.55 19.67 -12.45
N GLY A 30 10.07 19.30 -13.62
CA GLY A 30 11.46 18.85 -13.80
C GLY A 30 11.68 17.35 -13.72
N TYR A 31 10.63 16.55 -13.63
CA TYR A 31 10.77 15.09 -13.66
C TYR A 31 10.74 14.56 -15.08
N PRO A 32 11.58 13.54 -15.42
CA PRO A 32 11.61 12.98 -16.77
C PRO A 32 10.35 12.16 -17.11
N SER A 33 9.64 11.63 -16.12
CA SER A 33 8.42 10.85 -16.30
C SER A 33 7.55 10.82 -15.02
N ILE A 34 6.32 10.31 -15.14
CA ILE A 34 5.42 10.08 -14.00
C ILE A 34 6.05 9.07 -13.02
N GLU A 35 6.69 8.01 -13.52
CA GLU A 35 7.38 7.01 -12.71
C GLU A 35 8.49 7.64 -11.86
N ALA A 36 9.27 8.56 -12.44
CA ALA A 36 10.31 9.26 -11.71
C ALA A 36 9.75 10.16 -10.61
N ALA A 37 8.66 10.88 -10.88
CA ALA A 37 7.98 11.69 -9.88
C ALA A 37 7.39 10.83 -8.76
N VAL A 38 6.74 9.71 -9.10
CA VAL A 38 6.19 8.77 -8.12
C VAL A 38 7.29 8.16 -7.26
N ALA A 39 8.38 7.71 -7.85
CA ALA A 39 9.52 7.16 -7.11
C ALA A 39 10.09 8.18 -6.12
N HIS A 40 10.33 9.41 -6.58
CA HIS A 40 10.89 10.48 -5.77
C HIS A 40 10.02 10.88 -4.57
N HIS A 41 8.70 10.69 -4.66
CA HIS A 41 7.75 11.07 -3.63
C HIS A 41 7.14 9.91 -2.85
N THR A 42 7.43 8.65 -3.20
CA THR A 42 6.89 7.48 -2.51
C THR A 42 7.84 6.98 -1.43
N VAL A 43 7.37 7.02 -0.19
CA VAL A 43 8.12 6.56 0.97
C VAL A 43 7.73 5.12 1.30
N PHE A 44 8.74 4.26 1.37
CA PHE A 44 8.67 2.90 1.93
C PHE A 44 9.34 2.86 3.30
N LEU A 45 9.07 1.83 4.08
CA LEU A 45 9.78 1.61 5.34
C LEU A 45 11.17 1.03 5.09
N ASP A 46 12.07 1.21 6.05
CA ASP A 46 13.39 0.56 5.99
C ASP A 46 13.25 -0.97 6.04
N PRO A 47 13.97 -1.73 5.18
CA PRO A 47 13.93 -3.19 5.17
C PRO A 47 14.21 -3.84 6.52
N ALA A 48 15.11 -3.28 7.33
CA ALA A 48 15.40 -3.79 8.67
C ALA A 48 14.20 -3.66 9.63
N THR A 49 13.31 -2.67 9.41
CA THR A 49 12.04 -2.57 10.14
C THR A 49 11.07 -3.66 9.70
N VAL A 50 10.89 -3.83 8.39
CA VAL A 50 9.92 -4.79 7.83
C VAL A 50 10.32 -6.24 8.13
N THR A 51 11.60 -6.57 8.06
CA THR A 51 12.13 -7.90 8.34
C THR A 51 11.79 -8.38 9.76
N GLN A 52 11.66 -7.48 10.74
CA GLN A 52 11.27 -7.85 12.10
C GLN A 52 9.87 -8.48 12.19
N THR A 53 9.01 -8.27 11.19
CA THR A 53 7.68 -8.90 11.15
C THR A 53 7.68 -10.31 10.58
N GLY A 54 8.81 -10.78 10.03
CA GLY A 54 8.87 -12.04 9.28
C GLY A 54 7.90 -12.07 8.08
N GLY A 55 7.51 -10.89 7.56
CA GLY A 55 6.51 -10.76 6.49
C GLY A 55 5.05 -10.82 6.97
N GLY A 56 4.80 -11.00 8.27
CA GLY A 56 3.45 -11.07 8.81
C GLY A 56 2.75 -9.70 8.89
N ALA A 57 1.42 -9.72 8.88
CA ALA A 57 0.61 -8.53 9.12
C ALA A 57 0.67 -8.13 10.61
N LEU A 58 0.66 -6.82 10.90
CA LEU A 58 0.79 -6.32 12.27
C LEU A 58 -0.44 -6.60 13.13
N PHE A 59 -1.63 -6.48 12.55
CA PHE A 59 -2.90 -6.55 13.26
C PHE A 59 -3.88 -7.48 12.56
N PRO A 60 -4.72 -8.21 13.31
CA PRO A 60 -5.70 -9.16 12.78
C PRO A 60 -6.93 -8.44 12.25
N VAL A 61 -6.79 -7.73 11.15
CA VAL A 61 -7.83 -6.87 10.59
C VAL A 61 -7.96 -6.99 9.09
N ILE A 62 -9.16 -6.73 8.58
CA ILE A 62 -9.46 -6.61 7.14
C ILE A 62 -10.29 -5.35 6.89
N ARG A 63 -10.35 -4.91 5.63
CA ARG A 63 -11.15 -3.74 5.24
C ARG A 63 -12.62 -4.10 5.08
N ASN A 64 -13.45 -3.53 5.94
CA ASN A 64 -14.89 -3.46 5.74
C ASN A 64 -15.45 -2.30 6.58
N ALA A 65 -15.53 -1.11 5.98
CA ALA A 65 -15.93 0.10 6.69
C ALA A 65 -17.37 0.05 7.23
N ALA A 66 -18.27 -0.72 6.59
CA ALA A 66 -19.66 -0.86 7.03
C ALA A 66 -19.80 -1.73 8.30
N ARG A 67 -18.83 -2.61 8.55
CA ARG A 67 -18.83 -3.56 9.68
C ARG A 67 -17.73 -3.26 10.71
N ARG A 68 -17.26 -2.05 10.76
CA ARG A 68 -16.16 -1.62 11.67
C ARG A 68 -16.35 -2.10 13.10
N GLY A 69 -15.32 -2.72 13.68
CA GLY A 69 -15.30 -3.21 15.05
C GLY A 69 -15.95 -4.57 15.26
N ILE A 70 -16.58 -5.15 14.24
CA ILE A 70 -17.11 -6.51 14.29
C ILE A 70 -15.97 -7.49 14.05
N VAL A 71 -15.90 -8.55 14.84
CA VAL A 71 -14.96 -9.66 14.68
C VAL A 71 -15.67 -10.80 13.95
N ASP A 72 -15.05 -11.32 12.91
CA ASP A 72 -15.50 -12.47 12.15
C ASP A 72 -14.39 -13.52 12.06
N VAL A 73 -14.76 -14.70 11.57
CA VAL A 73 -13.79 -15.75 11.21
C VAL A 73 -13.56 -15.71 9.70
N VAL A 74 -12.33 -15.47 9.30
CA VAL A 74 -11.86 -15.50 7.91
C VAL A 74 -10.74 -16.52 7.81
N ASP A 75 -10.88 -17.50 6.92
CA ASP A 75 -9.92 -18.61 6.75
C ASP A 75 -9.53 -19.30 8.07
N GLY A 76 -10.52 -19.50 8.95
CA GLY A 76 -10.35 -20.16 10.25
C GLY A 76 -9.70 -19.27 11.34
N ARG A 77 -9.48 -17.98 11.09
CA ARG A 77 -8.88 -17.04 12.03
C ARG A 77 -9.82 -15.90 12.35
N GLU A 78 -9.83 -15.48 13.62
CA GLU A 78 -10.58 -14.28 14.02
C GLU A 78 -9.90 -13.04 13.50
N VAL A 79 -10.69 -12.17 12.84
CA VAL A 79 -10.23 -10.87 12.31
C VAL A 79 -11.29 -9.80 12.60
N MET A 80 -10.85 -8.56 12.83
CA MET A 80 -11.73 -7.44 13.02
C MET A 80 -11.90 -6.65 11.73
N HIS A 81 -13.13 -6.26 11.43
CA HIS A 81 -13.41 -5.34 10.33
C HIS A 81 -13.00 -3.91 10.66
N CYS A 82 -12.22 -3.27 9.78
CA CYS A 82 -11.67 -1.94 9.96
C CYS A 82 -11.85 -1.07 8.71
N ASP A 83 -11.34 0.14 8.77
CA ASP A 83 -11.18 1.07 7.65
C ASP A 83 -9.71 1.36 7.37
N ASN A 84 -9.43 2.22 6.39
CA ASN A 84 -8.07 2.59 5.99
C ASN A 84 -7.26 3.31 7.10
N THR A 85 -7.87 3.67 8.23
CA THR A 85 -7.11 4.24 9.37
C THR A 85 -6.16 3.21 9.97
N THR A 86 -6.50 1.93 9.93
CA THR A 86 -5.69 0.87 10.54
C THR A 86 -4.34 0.66 9.81
N PRO A 87 -4.27 0.47 8.48
CA PRO A 87 -2.98 0.41 7.78
C PRO A 87 -2.19 1.73 7.86
N THR A 88 -2.87 2.89 7.87
CA THR A 88 -2.22 4.18 8.15
C THR A 88 -1.50 4.17 9.48
N LEU A 89 -2.15 3.74 10.56
CA LEU A 89 -1.54 3.64 11.89
C LEU A 89 -0.43 2.59 11.92
N ALA A 90 -0.58 1.46 11.25
CA ALA A 90 0.45 0.44 11.12
C ALA A 90 1.75 1.03 10.56
N PHE A 91 1.67 1.76 9.45
CA PHE A 91 2.83 2.41 8.83
C PHE A 91 3.43 3.49 9.76
N LEU A 92 2.60 4.42 10.25
CA LEU A 92 3.06 5.54 11.07
C LEU A 92 3.72 5.10 12.37
N TRP A 93 3.18 4.09 13.04
CA TRP A 93 3.75 3.54 14.26
C TRP A 93 5.06 2.81 14.00
N ALA A 94 5.14 2.05 12.89
CA ALA A 94 6.39 1.41 12.49
C ALA A 94 7.47 2.42 12.13
N ALA A 95 7.11 3.51 11.44
CA ALA A 95 8.01 4.59 11.07
C ALA A 95 8.41 5.51 12.23
N ASP A 96 7.71 5.45 13.37
CA ASP A 96 7.78 6.43 14.46
C ASP A 96 7.54 7.87 13.98
N ARG A 97 6.47 8.05 13.22
CA ARG A 97 6.08 9.34 12.63
C ARG A 97 4.63 9.70 12.97
N SER A 98 4.31 10.97 12.86
CA SER A 98 2.95 11.50 12.86
C SER A 98 2.45 11.65 11.42
N ASN A 99 1.12 11.70 11.26
CA ASN A 99 0.50 11.98 9.98
C ASN A 99 0.80 13.42 9.54
N GLY A 100 1.14 13.61 8.27
CA GLY A 100 1.30 14.93 7.64
C GLY A 100 0.02 15.35 6.90
N PRO A 101 -0.09 16.62 6.46
CA PRO A 101 -1.15 17.04 5.56
C PRO A 101 -0.97 16.44 4.17
N ASP A 102 -2.07 16.23 3.46
CA ASP A 102 -2.12 15.87 2.04
C ASP A 102 -1.25 14.66 1.65
N ILE A 103 -1.15 13.67 2.55
CA ILE A 103 -0.52 12.37 2.28
C ILE A 103 -1.55 11.23 2.35
N GLN A 104 -1.27 10.17 1.62
CA GLN A 104 -2.09 8.96 1.59
C GLN A 104 -1.23 7.72 1.76
N PHE A 105 -1.78 6.72 2.48
CA PHE A 105 -1.17 5.41 2.63
C PHE A 105 -1.86 4.44 1.67
N ASN A 106 -1.08 3.82 0.81
CA ASN A 106 -1.57 2.96 -0.26
C ASN A 106 -1.12 1.52 -0.04
N HIS A 107 -1.98 0.57 -0.43
CA HIS A 107 -1.60 -0.83 -0.55
C HIS A 107 -0.95 -1.06 -1.90
N VAL A 108 0.26 -1.58 -1.88
CA VAL A 108 1.00 -1.94 -3.10
C VAL A 108 0.30 -3.08 -3.84
N TRP A 109 -0.22 -4.03 -3.08
CA TRP A 109 -1.05 -5.13 -3.57
C TRP A 109 -2.47 -4.94 -3.04
N SER A 110 -3.44 -4.83 -3.92
CA SER A 110 -4.87 -4.59 -3.59
C SER A 110 -5.51 -5.82 -2.92
N ARG A 111 -5.06 -6.15 -1.70
CA ARG A 111 -5.49 -7.31 -0.90
C ARG A 111 -6.09 -6.88 0.44
N SER A 112 -7.02 -5.94 0.41
CA SER A 112 -7.59 -5.35 1.64
C SER A 112 -8.54 -6.28 2.42
N SER A 113 -9.00 -7.37 1.83
CA SER A 113 -9.77 -8.43 2.48
C SER A 113 -8.93 -9.61 2.95
N ASP A 114 -7.62 -9.58 2.70
CA ASP A 114 -6.67 -10.60 3.11
C ASP A 114 -6.01 -10.17 4.43
N PRO A 115 -6.22 -10.89 5.54
CA PRO A 115 -5.70 -10.51 6.85
C PRO A 115 -4.16 -10.57 6.93
N ASP A 116 -3.50 -11.32 6.06
CA ASP A 116 -2.04 -11.41 6.00
C ASP A 116 -1.41 -10.27 5.18
N CYS A 117 -2.21 -9.57 4.37
CA CYS A 117 -1.75 -8.50 3.51
C CYS A 117 -2.16 -7.09 3.99
N TYR A 118 -3.32 -6.96 4.68
CA TYR A 118 -3.94 -5.66 4.91
C TYR A 118 -3.13 -4.72 5.80
N THR A 119 -2.43 -5.23 6.80
CA THR A 119 -1.52 -4.44 7.65
C THR A 119 -0.08 -4.92 7.59
N ALA A 120 0.26 -5.71 6.59
CA ALA A 120 1.63 -6.12 6.34
C ALA A 120 2.46 -4.92 5.88
N LEU A 121 3.58 -4.64 6.56
CA LEU A 121 4.39 -3.45 6.28
C LEU A 121 4.99 -3.45 4.88
N TRP A 122 5.30 -4.63 4.34
CA TRP A 122 5.77 -4.78 2.96
C TRP A 122 4.71 -4.43 1.92
N ASN A 123 3.43 -4.41 2.30
CA ASN A 123 2.31 -4.07 1.41
C ASN A 123 1.89 -2.60 1.49
N LEU A 124 2.62 -1.77 2.22
CA LEU A 124 2.26 -0.38 2.46
C LEU A 124 3.32 0.59 1.95
N CYS A 125 2.88 1.68 1.34
CA CYS A 125 3.69 2.85 1.05
C CYS A 125 2.93 4.13 1.36
N CYS A 126 3.67 5.23 1.51
CA CYS A 126 3.11 6.57 1.73
C CYS A 126 3.44 7.45 0.53
N THR A 127 2.44 8.14 0.00
CA THR A 127 2.58 9.06 -1.14
C THR A 127 1.88 10.39 -0.86
N PRO A 128 2.28 11.50 -1.50
CA PRO A 128 1.44 12.68 -1.56
C PRO A 128 0.08 12.35 -2.18
N ALA A 129 -1.00 12.96 -1.69
CA ALA A 129 -2.36 12.68 -2.14
C ALA A 129 -2.56 12.92 -3.64
N PHE A 130 -1.86 13.90 -4.22
CA PHE A 130 -1.98 14.22 -5.65
C PHE A 130 -1.41 13.15 -6.59
N VAL A 131 -0.49 12.29 -6.13
CA VAL A 131 0.01 11.14 -6.91
C VAL A 131 -0.62 9.81 -6.47
N ALA A 132 -1.33 9.78 -5.35
CA ALA A 132 -1.87 8.55 -4.78
C ALA A 132 -2.81 7.80 -5.74
N LYS A 133 -3.59 8.53 -6.54
CA LYS A 133 -4.53 7.93 -7.50
C LYS A 133 -3.82 7.14 -8.60
N THR A 134 -2.61 7.51 -8.97
CA THR A 134 -1.83 6.79 -9.99
C THR A 134 -1.51 5.36 -9.55
N SER A 135 -1.37 5.10 -8.26
CA SER A 135 -1.15 3.75 -7.70
C SER A 135 -2.32 2.77 -7.92
N ASP A 136 -3.52 3.30 -8.22
CA ASP A 136 -4.72 2.50 -8.47
C ASP A 136 -5.04 2.37 -9.96
N THR A 137 -4.66 3.35 -10.79
CA THR A 137 -5.17 3.51 -12.16
C THR A 137 -4.13 3.40 -13.25
N HIS A 138 -2.86 3.67 -12.95
CA HIS A 138 -1.77 3.54 -13.91
C HIS A 138 -1.06 2.20 -13.78
N GLY A 139 -1.19 1.32 -14.79
CA GLY A 139 -0.60 -0.02 -14.79
C GLY A 139 0.91 -0.01 -14.55
N THR A 140 1.66 0.88 -15.20
CA THR A 140 3.12 1.02 -15.04
C THR A 140 3.51 1.43 -13.62
N ILE A 141 2.73 2.31 -12.97
CA ILE A 141 2.96 2.70 -11.58
C ILE A 141 2.64 1.57 -10.61
N VAL A 142 1.55 0.83 -10.85
CA VAL A 142 1.23 -0.37 -10.05
C VAL A 142 2.36 -1.39 -10.11
N GLU A 143 2.88 -1.68 -11.30
CA GLU A 143 4.00 -2.60 -11.50
C GLU A 143 5.28 -2.09 -10.85
N LEU A 144 5.57 -0.81 -10.97
CA LEU A 144 6.71 -0.14 -10.36
C LEU A 144 6.70 -0.27 -8.82
N LEU A 145 5.57 0.04 -8.18
CA LEU A 145 5.45 -0.02 -6.72
C LEU A 145 5.50 -1.48 -6.22
N ARG A 146 4.89 -2.42 -6.95
CA ARG A 146 4.96 -3.85 -6.63
C ARG A 146 6.39 -4.37 -6.72
N TYR A 147 7.09 -4.02 -7.79
CA TYR A 147 8.49 -4.42 -7.93
C TYR A 147 9.34 -3.78 -6.83
N ARG A 148 9.17 -2.48 -6.54
CA ARG A 148 9.92 -1.82 -5.45
C ARG A 148 9.72 -2.48 -4.10
N SER A 149 8.48 -2.78 -3.72
CA SER A 149 8.18 -3.50 -2.49
C SER A 149 8.85 -4.87 -2.46
N TYR A 150 8.77 -5.62 -3.56
CA TYR A 150 9.37 -6.95 -3.66
C TYR A 150 10.90 -6.89 -3.63
N ASP A 151 11.50 -5.94 -4.32
CA ASP A 151 12.95 -5.70 -4.33
C ASP A 151 13.50 -5.37 -2.94
N LEU A 152 12.76 -4.56 -2.18
CA LEU A 152 13.13 -4.18 -0.81
C LEU A 152 12.95 -5.33 0.20
N TYR A 153 11.86 -6.09 0.10
CA TYR A 153 11.43 -6.94 1.19
C TYR A 153 11.35 -8.44 0.84
N GLY A 154 11.33 -8.80 -0.44
CA GLY A 154 11.18 -10.18 -0.89
C GLY A 154 9.77 -10.79 -0.69
N HIS A 155 8.79 -10.01 -0.20
CA HIS A 155 7.44 -10.47 0.10
C HIS A 155 6.43 -10.15 -1.01
N ARG A 156 5.44 -11.01 -1.15
CA ARG A 156 4.29 -10.85 -2.05
C ARG A 156 3.10 -11.66 -1.55
N PRO A 157 1.87 -11.38 -2.00
CA PRO A 157 0.72 -12.20 -1.65
C PRO A 157 0.87 -13.65 -2.14
N LEU A 158 0.31 -14.57 -1.37
CA LEU A 158 0.28 -15.99 -1.74
C LEU A 158 -0.35 -16.20 -3.12
N GLY A 159 0.23 -17.10 -3.93
CA GLY A 159 -0.26 -17.43 -5.26
C GLY A 159 0.01 -16.35 -6.34
N VAL A 160 0.68 -15.25 -6.01
CA VAL A 160 1.08 -14.22 -6.99
C VAL A 160 2.53 -14.47 -7.43
N ALA A 161 2.79 -14.39 -8.74
CA ALA A 161 4.14 -14.49 -9.27
C ALA A 161 5.03 -13.32 -8.78
N ALA A 162 6.34 -13.58 -8.66
CA ALA A 162 7.29 -12.51 -8.37
C ALA A 162 7.27 -11.48 -9.51
N PRO A 163 7.19 -10.17 -9.20
CA PRO A 163 7.21 -9.14 -10.22
C PRO A 163 8.60 -9.05 -10.85
N THR A 164 8.66 -8.65 -12.11
CA THR A 164 9.91 -8.40 -12.82
C THR A 164 10.27 -6.90 -12.77
N PRO A 165 11.56 -6.54 -12.84
CA PRO A 165 11.97 -5.14 -12.83
C PRO A 165 11.38 -4.38 -14.03
N PRO A 166 10.68 -3.27 -13.82
CA PRO A 166 10.23 -2.40 -14.90
C PRO A 166 11.43 -1.78 -15.65
N VAL A 167 11.20 -1.45 -16.92
CA VAL A 167 12.21 -0.76 -17.72
C VAL A 167 12.59 0.56 -17.05
N GLY A 168 13.88 0.82 -16.91
CA GLY A 168 14.40 2.04 -16.31
C GLY A 168 14.37 2.08 -14.76
N TYR A 169 13.91 1.03 -14.08
CA TYR A 169 13.83 0.98 -12.62
C TYR A 169 15.13 1.39 -11.91
N GLN A 170 16.28 0.93 -12.41
CA GLN A 170 17.59 1.18 -11.80
C GLN A 170 18.04 2.64 -11.86
N SER A 171 17.46 3.44 -12.74
CA SER A 171 17.74 4.88 -12.85
C SER A 171 16.83 5.77 -12.02
N LEU A 172 15.87 5.19 -11.28
CA LEU A 172 14.93 5.96 -10.47
C LEU A 172 15.55 6.34 -9.13
N GLU A 173 15.38 7.60 -8.76
CA GLU A 173 15.72 8.11 -7.44
C GLU A 173 14.49 7.97 -6.53
N TRP A 174 14.62 7.18 -5.46
CA TRP A 174 13.55 6.94 -4.51
C TRP A 174 13.63 7.88 -3.32
N ALA A 175 12.46 8.23 -2.76
CA ALA A 175 12.38 8.97 -1.52
C ALA A 175 13.18 8.27 -0.40
N ALA A 176 13.78 9.07 0.49
CA ALA A 176 14.47 8.54 1.67
C ALA A 176 13.50 7.80 2.59
N MET A 177 13.92 6.62 3.03
CA MET A 177 13.17 5.82 4.00
C MET A 177 13.35 6.38 5.42
N PRO A 178 12.33 6.25 6.31
CA PRO A 178 12.52 6.55 7.71
C PRO A 178 13.61 5.64 8.31
N PRO A 179 14.34 6.10 9.35
CA PRO A 179 15.32 5.26 10.03
C PRO A 179 14.75 3.93 10.52
N PRO A 180 15.54 2.85 10.51
CA PRO A 180 15.07 1.53 10.93
C PRO A 180 14.61 1.53 12.39
N ALA A 181 13.60 0.71 12.70
CA ALA A 181 13.21 0.44 14.07
C ALA A 181 14.25 -0.47 14.72
N THR A 182 14.76 -0.06 15.90
CA THR A 182 15.68 -0.90 16.69
C THR A 182 14.94 -2.11 17.26
N ASP A 183 13.70 -1.88 17.77
CA ASP A 183 12.79 -2.89 18.29
C ASP A 183 11.36 -2.49 17.89
N LEU A 184 10.88 -3.09 16.82
CA LEU A 184 9.56 -2.77 16.27
C LEU A 184 8.44 -3.19 17.22
N GLU A 185 8.55 -4.35 17.85
CA GLU A 185 7.50 -4.84 18.73
C GLU A 185 7.34 -3.94 19.95
N GLN A 186 8.44 -3.56 20.60
CA GLN A 186 8.41 -2.63 21.73
C GLN A 186 7.82 -1.29 21.32
N ARG A 187 8.22 -0.75 20.16
CA ARG A 187 7.68 0.49 19.60
C ARG A 187 6.16 0.43 19.42
N LEU A 188 5.66 -0.63 18.81
CA LEU A 188 4.23 -0.82 18.60
C LEU A 188 3.47 -0.96 19.92
N ARG A 189 4.00 -1.71 20.89
CA ARG A 189 3.40 -1.84 22.22
C ARG A 189 3.29 -0.50 22.93
N LEU A 190 4.34 0.33 22.90
CA LEU A 190 4.30 1.68 23.47
C LEU A 190 3.26 2.57 22.79
N ARG A 191 3.16 2.52 21.46
CA ARG A 191 2.11 3.24 20.72
C ARG A 191 0.70 2.75 21.07
N MET A 192 0.52 1.46 21.26
CA MET A 192 -0.75 0.88 21.72
C MET A 192 -1.13 1.31 23.14
N LEU A 193 -0.17 1.50 24.03
CA LEU A 193 -0.42 2.04 25.38
C LEU A 193 -0.86 3.50 25.33
N SER A 194 -0.27 4.31 24.45
CA SER A 194 -0.62 5.72 24.30
C SER A 194 -1.93 5.95 23.49
N ALA A 195 -2.38 4.97 22.72
CA ALA A 195 -3.58 5.06 21.89
C ALA A 195 -4.61 3.93 22.18
N PRO A 196 -5.09 3.78 23.42
CA PRO A 196 -5.83 2.60 23.87
C PRO A 196 -7.19 2.40 23.16
N LYS A 197 -7.76 3.45 22.57
CA LYS A 197 -9.03 3.40 21.81
C LYS A 197 -8.82 3.21 20.31
N ALA A 198 -7.58 3.15 19.83
CA ALA A 198 -7.30 2.89 18.42
C ALA A 198 -7.72 1.46 18.04
N ARG A 199 -8.33 1.29 16.87
CA ARG A 199 -8.79 -0.03 16.39
C ARG A 199 -7.68 -1.09 16.34
N PRO A 200 -6.45 -0.78 15.89
CA PRO A 200 -5.35 -1.74 15.97
C PRO A 200 -5.12 -2.26 17.39
N THR A 201 -5.16 -1.36 18.37
CA THR A 201 -5.03 -1.71 19.78
C THR A 201 -6.16 -2.61 20.27
N ILE A 202 -7.41 -2.29 19.90
CA ILE A 202 -8.58 -3.10 20.27
C ILE A 202 -8.46 -4.48 19.62
N ALA A 203 -8.18 -4.55 18.33
CA ALA A 203 -8.00 -5.81 17.61
C ALA A 203 -6.91 -6.69 18.23
N ALA A 204 -5.73 -6.13 18.50
CA ALA A 204 -4.62 -6.85 19.10
C ALA A 204 -4.94 -7.36 20.52
N ARG A 205 -5.68 -6.61 21.33
CA ARG A 205 -6.10 -7.05 22.68
C ARG A 205 -7.18 -8.13 22.62
N THR A 206 -8.14 -8.02 21.69
CA THR A 206 -9.27 -8.94 21.59
C THR A 206 -8.86 -10.27 20.97
N ILE A 207 -8.01 -10.24 19.95
CA ILE A 207 -7.66 -11.40 19.13
C ILE A 207 -6.23 -11.88 19.41
N GLY A 208 -5.33 -11.00 19.83
CA GLY A 208 -4.00 -11.37 20.31
C GLY A 208 -2.87 -11.34 19.27
N TRP A 209 -3.08 -10.84 18.05
CA TRP A 209 -2.01 -10.75 17.05
C TRP A 209 -1.12 -9.53 17.30
N LEU A 210 0.18 -9.68 17.02
CA LEU A 210 1.06 -8.59 16.61
C LEU A 210 1.71 -8.89 15.26
N TYR A 211 1.95 -10.11 14.91
CA TYR A 211 2.36 -10.51 13.57
C TYR A 211 1.59 -11.78 13.23
N SER A 212 0.85 -11.80 12.12
CA SER A 212 0.16 -13.02 11.72
C SER A 212 1.20 -14.07 11.33
N GLN A 213 1.04 -15.25 11.88
CA GLN A 213 1.74 -16.44 11.41
C GLN A 213 0.96 -16.98 10.21
N GLY A 214 0.87 -16.22 9.12
CA GLY A 214 0.27 -16.69 7.88
C GLY A 214 1.04 -17.90 7.35
N PRO A 215 0.35 -18.92 6.82
CA PRO A 215 1.00 -20.17 6.47
C PRO A 215 2.10 -20.04 5.41
N ASP A 216 2.18 -18.96 4.65
CA ASP A 216 3.15 -18.84 3.55
C ASP A 216 3.42 -17.39 3.12
N THR A 217 3.96 -16.57 4.00
CA THR A 217 4.74 -15.43 3.53
C THR A 217 6.09 -15.99 3.09
N HIS A 218 6.22 -16.31 1.81
CA HIS A 218 7.47 -16.82 1.27
C HIS A 218 8.55 -15.77 1.37
N LEU A 219 9.46 -15.95 2.30
CA LEU A 219 10.81 -15.39 2.25
C LEU A 219 11.52 -15.96 1.00
N ARG A 220 12.35 -15.18 0.37
CA ARG A 220 13.35 -15.65 -0.59
C ARG A 220 14.28 -16.66 0.05
#